data_4d0f1a958d783646bc09f3fb80a0afed
#
_entry.id   4d0f1a958d783646bc09f3fb80a0afed
#
_cell.length_a   1.000
_cell.length_b   1.000
_cell.length_c   1.000
_cell.angle_alpha   90.00
_cell.angle_beta   90.00
_cell.angle_gamma   90.00
#
_symmetry.space_group_name_H-M   'P 1'
#
loop_
_entity.id
_entity.type
_entity.pdbx_description
1 polymer ?
#
loop_
_entity_poly.entity_id
_entity_poly.type
_entity_poly.pdbx_seq_one_letter_code
_entity_poly.pdbx_strand_id
1 'polypeptide(L)'
;MALNAAWEELFGGTAPPGQPATMTLAGVAAPDSGGGGGGSANLKADVGPWHEAGNTAGELRTSTTTSLTDLDTANDGVSGGTAGFDSSGALTEILGTWKARLTAVRDECGRLEGALKSTGRDFGEREDATQRKIAAGAPAPARKEG
;
A
#
# COMPACT_ATOMS: atom_id res chain seq x y z
N MET A 1 -12.05 -12.28 27.46
CA MET A 1 -13.16 -11.82 26.58
C MET A 1 -13.17 -10.29 26.35
N ALA A 2 -12.04 -9.60 26.50
CA ALA A 2 -11.97 -8.13 26.35
C ALA A 2 -11.43 -7.67 24.98
N LEU A 3 -11.03 -8.58 24.10
CA LEU A 3 -10.48 -8.25 22.76
C LEU A 3 -11.56 -7.84 21.74
N ASN A 4 -12.80 -8.32 21.90
CA ASN A 4 -13.89 -7.98 20.95
C ASN A 4 -14.37 -6.54 21.11
N ALA A 5 -14.44 -6.02 22.33
CA ALA A 5 -14.93 -4.66 22.56
C ALA A 5 -13.97 -3.60 22.00
N ALA A 6 -12.65 -3.80 22.14
CA ALA A 6 -11.64 -2.89 21.59
C ALA A 6 -11.60 -2.91 20.05
N TRP A 7 -11.89 -4.05 19.43
CA TRP A 7 -12.03 -4.17 17.99
C TRP A 7 -13.29 -3.48 17.46
N GLU A 8 -14.43 -3.62 18.14
CA GLU A 8 -15.67 -2.93 17.78
C GLU A 8 -15.54 -1.41 17.93
N GLU A 9 -14.82 -0.93 18.94
CA GLU A 9 -14.57 0.50 19.15
C GLU A 9 -13.63 1.09 18.07
N LEU A 10 -12.65 0.31 17.58
CA LEU A 10 -11.68 0.76 16.58
C LEU A 10 -12.21 0.65 15.13
N PHE A 11 -13.05 -0.35 14.84
CA PHE A 11 -13.50 -0.67 13.49
C PHE A 11 -15.03 -0.70 13.33
N GLY A 12 -15.78 -0.67 14.42
CA GLY A 12 -17.24 -0.66 14.46
C GLY A 12 -17.87 0.72 14.40
N GLY A 13 -17.32 1.64 13.59
CA GLY A 13 -17.94 2.91 13.31
C GLY A 13 -19.35 2.67 12.72
N THR A 14 -20.38 2.77 13.57
CA THR A 14 -21.76 2.68 13.18
C THR A 14 -22.08 3.75 12.15
N ALA A 15 -22.14 3.36 10.88
CA ALA A 15 -22.77 4.19 9.88
C ALA A 15 -24.26 4.35 10.27
N PRO A 16 -24.81 5.58 10.28
CA PRO A 16 -26.21 5.78 10.56
C PRO A 16 -27.07 5.02 9.53
N PRO A 17 -28.21 4.40 9.94
CA PRO A 17 -29.03 3.63 9.04
C PRO A 17 -29.61 4.54 7.95
N GLY A 18 -29.22 4.27 6.69
CA GLY A 18 -29.75 4.98 5.52
C GLY A 18 -28.71 5.60 4.56
N GLN A 19 -27.44 5.55 4.86
CA GLN A 19 -26.41 5.95 3.88
C GLN A 19 -25.82 4.73 3.18
N PRO A 20 -25.75 4.73 1.84
CA PRO A 20 -25.00 3.70 1.12
C PRO A 20 -23.54 3.77 1.55
N ALA A 21 -22.93 2.62 1.84
CA ALA A 21 -21.51 2.53 2.14
C ALA A 21 -20.70 2.99 0.92
N THR A 22 -20.28 4.23 0.94
CA THR A 22 -19.33 4.76 -0.03
C THR A 22 -17.95 4.32 0.42
N MET A 23 -17.32 3.38 -0.30
CA MET A 23 -15.90 3.13 -0.20
C MET A 23 -15.18 4.40 -0.69
N THR A 24 -14.75 5.24 0.23
CA THR A 24 -13.84 6.33 -0.08
C THR A 24 -12.45 5.71 -0.24
N LEU A 25 -11.95 5.68 -1.44
CA LEU A 25 -10.55 5.37 -1.70
C LEU A 25 -9.74 6.43 -0.94
N ALA A 26 -8.94 6.03 0.02
CA ALA A 26 -8.20 6.92 0.90
C ALA A 26 -7.44 7.96 0.06
N GLY A 27 -7.80 9.24 0.21
CA GLY A 27 -7.06 10.36 -0.37
C GLY A 27 -7.69 11.09 -1.54
N VAL A 28 -8.88 10.69 -2.03
CA VAL A 28 -9.62 11.53 -2.97
C VAL A 28 -10.60 12.39 -2.19
N ALA A 29 -10.27 13.66 -1.98
CA ALA A 29 -11.20 14.66 -1.49
C ALA A 29 -12.45 14.64 -2.40
N ALA A 30 -13.64 14.49 -1.80
CA ALA A 30 -14.89 14.57 -2.51
C ALA A 30 -14.93 15.90 -3.26
N PRO A 31 -15.33 15.97 -4.55
CA PRO A 31 -15.49 17.22 -5.24
C PRO A 31 -16.58 18.02 -4.51
N ASP A 32 -16.20 19.19 -4.06
CA ASP A 32 -17.10 20.18 -3.47
C ASP A 32 -18.23 20.47 -4.47
N SER A 33 -19.46 20.17 -4.09
CA SER A 33 -20.65 20.36 -4.92
C SER A 33 -21.03 21.86 -4.89
N GLY A 34 -20.27 22.65 -5.58
CA GLY A 34 -20.48 24.11 -5.70
C GLY A 34 -20.15 24.64 -7.08
N GLY A 35 -21.17 24.87 -7.90
CA GLY A 35 -21.12 25.85 -8.97
C GLY A 35 -20.70 25.34 -10.35
N GLY A 36 -21.67 25.36 -11.29
CA GLY A 36 -21.48 25.12 -12.71
C GLY A 36 -20.43 26.02 -13.34
N GLY A 37 -19.47 25.41 -14.01
CA GLY A 37 -18.54 26.01 -14.92
C GLY A 37 -17.95 24.89 -15.75
N GLY A 38 -18.20 24.88 -17.08
CA GLY A 38 -17.65 23.91 -18.01
C GLY A 38 -16.13 23.97 -18.08
N GLY A 39 -15.46 23.50 -17.06
CA GLY A 39 -14.04 23.24 -17.07
C GLY A 39 -13.84 21.84 -17.61
N SER A 40 -13.07 21.69 -18.67
CA SER A 40 -12.51 20.41 -19.09
C SER A 40 -11.95 19.72 -17.85
N ALA A 41 -12.66 18.69 -17.35
CA ALA A 41 -12.18 17.86 -16.28
C ALA A 41 -10.90 17.17 -16.79
N ASN A 42 -9.76 17.76 -16.47
CA ASN A 42 -8.47 17.22 -16.83
C ASN A 42 -8.21 16.06 -15.86
N LEU A 43 -8.78 14.90 -16.20
CA LEU A 43 -8.53 13.66 -15.47
C LEU A 43 -7.07 13.28 -15.71
N LYS A 44 -6.19 13.81 -14.85
CA LYS A 44 -4.78 13.48 -14.88
C LYS A 44 -4.56 12.31 -13.93
N ALA A 45 -4.17 11.16 -14.45
CA ALA A 45 -3.72 10.06 -13.63
C ALA A 45 -2.35 10.42 -13.02
N ASP A 46 -2.30 10.61 -11.72
CA ASP A 46 -1.05 10.88 -11.02
C ASP A 46 -0.32 9.56 -10.70
N VAL A 47 0.91 9.45 -11.15
CA VAL A 47 1.78 8.28 -10.91
C VAL A 47 2.46 8.34 -9.53
N GLY A 48 2.48 9.51 -8.89
CA GLY A 48 3.11 9.75 -7.59
C GLY A 48 2.68 8.77 -6.52
N PRO A 49 1.38 8.57 -6.26
CA PRO A 49 0.89 7.63 -5.23
C PRO A 49 1.37 6.20 -5.43
N TRP A 50 1.50 5.73 -6.66
CA TRP A 50 2.00 4.38 -6.96
C TRP A 50 3.48 4.23 -6.61
N HIS A 51 4.29 5.25 -6.91
CA HIS A 51 5.69 5.26 -6.54
C HIS A 51 5.90 5.35 -5.02
N GLU A 52 5.12 6.18 -4.34
CA GLU A 52 5.16 6.32 -2.89
C GLU A 52 4.77 5.01 -2.19
N ALA A 53 3.66 4.39 -2.60
CA ALA A 53 3.25 3.09 -2.08
C ALA A 53 4.30 2.00 -2.35
N GLY A 54 4.92 2.00 -3.53
CA GLY A 54 6.01 1.09 -3.87
C GLY A 54 7.24 1.30 -2.99
N ASN A 55 7.61 2.53 -2.68
CA ASN A 55 8.72 2.84 -1.78
C ASN A 55 8.42 2.40 -0.35
N THR A 56 7.22 2.66 0.16
CA THR A 56 6.77 2.20 1.47
C THR A 56 6.82 0.67 1.59
N ALA A 57 6.41 -0.05 0.55
CA ALA A 57 6.55 -1.51 0.52
C ALA A 57 8.02 -1.96 0.57
N GLY A 58 8.92 -1.25 -0.11
CA GLY A 58 10.36 -1.48 -0.05
C GLY A 58 10.96 -1.24 1.34
N GLU A 59 10.54 -0.19 2.02
CA GLU A 59 10.93 0.12 3.39
C GLU A 59 10.46 -0.95 4.37
N LEU A 60 9.20 -1.40 4.24
CA LEU A 60 8.67 -2.49 5.05
C LEU A 60 9.43 -3.80 4.83
N ARG A 61 9.81 -4.12 3.59
CA ARG A 61 10.66 -5.27 3.28
C ARG A 61 12.01 -5.18 4.01
N THR A 62 12.64 -4.01 3.97
CA THR A 62 13.92 -3.76 4.64
C THR A 62 13.79 -3.88 6.15
N SER A 63 12.78 -3.25 6.74
CA SER A 63 12.49 -3.32 8.17
C SER A 63 12.22 -4.76 8.63
N THR A 64 11.44 -5.52 7.86
CA THR A 64 11.17 -6.93 8.17
C THR A 64 12.42 -7.79 8.06
N THR A 65 13.34 -7.48 7.13
CA THR A 65 14.64 -8.18 7.03
C THR A 65 15.49 -7.92 8.28
N THR A 66 15.55 -6.68 8.75
CA THR A 66 16.23 -6.31 10.00
C THR A 66 15.62 -7.06 11.19
N SER A 67 14.27 -7.05 11.30
CA SER A 67 13.57 -7.77 12.38
C SER A 67 13.85 -9.27 12.38
N LEU A 68 14.00 -9.89 11.21
CA LEU A 68 14.41 -11.31 11.12
C LEU A 68 15.81 -11.55 11.69
N THR A 69 16.77 -10.66 11.38
CA THR A 69 18.13 -10.72 11.88
C THR A 69 18.17 -10.50 13.40
N ASP A 70 17.41 -9.53 13.89
CA ASP A 70 17.30 -9.23 15.32
C ASP A 70 16.67 -10.39 16.07
N LEU A 71 15.63 -11.02 15.49
CA LEU A 71 14.99 -12.20 16.06
C LEU A 71 15.96 -13.38 16.19
N ASP A 72 16.81 -13.60 15.19
CA ASP A 72 17.86 -14.62 15.24
C ASP A 72 18.88 -14.32 16.32
N THR A 73 19.38 -13.09 16.35
CA THR A 73 20.36 -12.65 17.34
C THR A 73 19.82 -12.74 18.77
N ALA A 74 18.56 -12.32 18.99
CA ALA A 74 17.92 -12.36 20.29
C ALA A 74 17.67 -13.80 20.80
N ASN A 75 17.57 -14.77 19.90
CA ASN A 75 17.36 -16.17 20.23
C ASN A 75 18.67 -16.99 20.20
N ASP A 76 19.80 -16.35 19.95
CA ASP A 76 21.09 -17.04 19.99
C ASP A 76 21.36 -17.55 21.40
N GLY A 77 21.75 -18.83 21.49
CA GLY A 77 22.01 -19.50 22.77
C GLY A 77 20.77 -19.94 23.57
N VAL A 78 19.54 -19.53 23.21
CA VAL A 78 18.32 -19.91 23.94
C VAL A 78 18.16 -21.43 24.00
N SER A 79 18.32 -22.11 22.87
CA SER A 79 18.21 -23.55 22.76
C SER A 79 19.23 -24.28 23.68
N GLY A 80 20.48 -23.79 23.73
CA GLY A 80 21.50 -24.32 24.63
C GLY A 80 21.24 -24.02 26.12
N GLY A 81 20.81 -22.79 26.41
CA GLY A 81 20.51 -22.34 27.78
C GLY A 81 19.25 -22.95 28.39
N THR A 82 18.35 -23.47 27.55
CA THR A 82 17.10 -24.13 27.96
C THR A 82 17.14 -25.66 27.81
N ALA A 83 18.30 -26.23 27.52
CA ALA A 83 18.45 -27.66 27.35
C ALA A 83 18.01 -28.41 28.61
N GLY A 84 17.14 -29.41 28.46
CA GLY A 84 16.57 -30.18 29.54
C GLY A 84 15.25 -29.68 30.12
N PHE A 85 14.76 -28.52 29.67
CA PHE A 85 13.40 -28.08 29.97
C PHE A 85 12.43 -28.58 28.91
N ASP A 86 11.24 -29.02 29.28
CA ASP A 86 10.19 -29.48 28.37
C ASP A 86 9.75 -28.35 27.41
N SER A 87 9.86 -27.09 27.85
CA SER A 87 9.53 -25.91 27.05
C SER A 87 10.54 -25.59 25.94
N SER A 88 11.74 -26.13 25.94
CA SER A 88 12.79 -25.83 24.97
C SER A 88 12.37 -26.17 23.54
N GLY A 89 11.70 -27.31 23.34
CA GLY A 89 11.15 -27.70 22.05
C GLY A 89 10.07 -26.72 21.55
N ALA A 90 9.15 -26.32 22.42
CA ALA A 90 8.09 -25.39 22.11
C ALA A 90 8.63 -23.99 21.71
N LEU A 91 9.66 -23.51 22.41
CA LEU A 91 10.32 -22.24 22.07
C LEU A 91 10.95 -22.28 20.66
N THR A 92 11.61 -23.39 20.33
CA THR A 92 12.21 -23.57 18.98
C THR A 92 11.14 -23.62 17.89
N GLU A 93 10.04 -24.31 18.12
CA GLU A 93 8.92 -24.39 17.18
C GLU A 93 8.26 -23.01 16.96
N ILE A 94 8.01 -22.27 18.05
CA ILE A 94 7.46 -20.91 17.98
C ILE A 94 8.40 -20.00 17.19
N LEU A 95 9.70 -20.02 17.46
CA LEU A 95 10.69 -19.26 16.73
C LEU A 95 10.64 -19.58 15.23
N GLY A 96 10.63 -20.85 14.86
CA GLY A 96 10.52 -21.30 13.48
C GLY A 96 9.25 -20.76 12.78
N THR A 97 8.13 -20.81 13.49
CA THR A 97 6.85 -20.29 13.00
C THR A 97 6.90 -18.77 12.74
N TRP A 98 7.48 -18.00 13.67
CA TRP A 98 7.64 -16.55 13.51
C TRP A 98 8.57 -16.20 12.35
N LYS A 99 9.70 -16.90 12.22
CA LYS A 99 10.62 -16.71 11.10
C LYS A 99 9.94 -16.97 9.75
N ALA A 100 9.17 -18.04 9.65
CA ALA A 100 8.42 -18.36 8.44
C ALA A 100 7.40 -17.27 8.09
N ARG A 101 6.66 -16.76 9.07
CA ARG A 101 5.67 -15.68 8.88
C ARG A 101 6.33 -14.37 8.45
N LEU A 102 7.39 -13.95 9.15
CA LEU A 102 8.11 -12.72 8.79
C LEU A 102 8.76 -12.83 7.41
N THR A 103 9.29 -13.99 7.06
CA THR A 103 9.81 -14.25 5.71
C THR A 103 8.73 -14.07 4.66
N ALA A 104 7.54 -14.64 4.88
CA ALA A 104 6.41 -14.47 3.97
C ALA A 104 5.98 -13.00 3.82
N VAL A 105 5.94 -12.25 4.91
CA VAL A 105 5.64 -10.80 4.88
C VAL A 105 6.70 -10.04 4.10
N ARG A 106 7.98 -10.29 4.34
CA ARG A 106 9.09 -9.68 3.60
C ARG A 106 8.97 -9.92 2.08
N ASP A 107 8.70 -11.16 1.71
CA ASP A 107 8.62 -11.55 0.31
C ASP A 107 7.39 -10.93 -0.36
N GLU A 108 6.27 -10.83 0.35
CA GLU A 108 5.07 -10.13 -0.12
C GLU A 108 5.33 -8.63 -0.31
N CYS A 109 5.99 -7.97 0.63
CA CYS A 109 6.39 -6.57 0.49
C CYS A 109 7.28 -6.35 -0.75
N GLY A 110 8.22 -7.26 -1.02
CA GLY A 110 9.05 -7.20 -2.22
C GLY A 110 8.26 -7.35 -3.51
N ARG A 111 7.26 -8.23 -3.52
CA ARG A 111 6.36 -8.42 -4.66
C ARG A 111 5.48 -7.19 -4.90
N LEU A 112 4.94 -6.61 -3.81
CA LEU A 112 4.14 -5.38 -3.87
C LEU A 112 4.96 -4.19 -4.35
N GLU A 113 6.19 -4.01 -3.87
CA GLU A 113 7.10 -2.97 -4.34
C GLU A 113 7.26 -3.02 -5.85
N GLY A 114 7.55 -4.20 -6.40
CA GLY A 114 7.71 -4.39 -7.85
C GLY A 114 6.44 -4.10 -8.63
N ALA A 115 5.30 -4.64 -8.18
CA ALA A 115 4.01 -4.45 -8.82
C ALA A 115 3.56 -2.99 -8.83
N LEU A 116 3.66 -2.29 -7.71
CA LEU A 116 3.26 -0.89 -7.58
C LEU A 116 4.12 0.03 -8.45
N LYS A 117 5.44 -0.17 -8.46
CA LYS A 117 6.36 0.60 -9.31
C LYS A 117 6.13 0.31 -10.81
N SER A 118 5.81 -0.93 -11.18
CA SER A 118 5.46 -1.28 -12.56
C SER A 118 4.16 -0.60 -12.98
N THR A 119 3.13 -0.71 -12.14
CA THR A 119 1.84 -0.05 -12.39
C THR A 119 1.99 1.45 -12.57
N GLY A 120 2.78 2.12 -11.73
CA GLY A 120 3.05 3.56 -11.87
C GLY A 120 3.69 3.90 -13.20
N ARG A 121 4.64 3.12 -13.69
CA ARG A 121 5.27 3.31 -15.01
C ARG A 121 4.26 3.10 -16.15
N ASP A 122 3.51 2.00 -16.10
CA ASP A 122 2.53 1.68 -17.15
C ASP A 122 1.44 2.77 -17.26
N PHE A 123 1.01 3.35 -16.13
CA PHE A 123 0.10 4.50 -16.13
C PHE A 123 0.75 5.75 -16.75
N GLY A 124 1.98 6.07 -16.39
CA GLY A 124 2.71 7.22 -16.94
C GLY A 124 2.86 7.10 -18.47
N GLU A 125 3.26 5.96 -18.98
CA GLU A 125 3.43 5.70 -20.41
C GLU A 125 2.11 5.84 -21.19
N ARG A 126 1.01 5.33 -20.61
CA ARG A 126 -0.34 5.46 -21.23
C ARG A 126 -0.82 6.89 -21.23
N GLU A 127 -0.59 7.63 -20.16
CA GLU A 127 -0.95 9.05 -20.08
C GLU A 127 -0.21 9.87 -21.13
N ASP A 128 1.12 9.71 -21.23
CA ASP A 128 1.94 10.36 -22.25
C ASP A 128 1.53 10.00 -23.68
N ALA A 129 1.16 8.75 -23.91
CA ALA A 129 0.65 8.32 -25.23
C ALA A 129 -0.71 8.96 -25.55
N THR A 130 -1.58 9.09 -24.55
CA THR A 130 -2.90 9.71 -24.70
C THR A 130 -2.76 11.21 -24.95
N GLN A 131 -1.91 11.90 -24.20
CA GLN A 131 -1.64 13.32 -24.41
C GLN A 131 -1.09 13.60 -25.81
N ARG A 132 -0.16 12.78 -26.29
CA ARG A 132 0.38 12.91 -27.65
C ARG A 132 -0.70 12.71 -28.72
N LYS A 133 -1.62 11.76 -28.55
CA LYS A 133 -2.75 11.53 -29.46
C LYS A 133 -3.71 12.73 -29.48
N ILE A 134 -4.03 13.28 -28.32
CA ILE A 134 -4.90 14.46 -28.20
C ILE A 134 -4.22 15.67 -28.86
N ALA A 135 -2.96 15.91 -28.61
CA ALA A 135 -2.20 17.00 -29.21
C ALA A 135 -2.12 16.88 -30.73
N ALA A 136 -1.96 15.67 -31.27
CA ALA A 136 -1.93 15.41 -32.70
C ALA A 136 -3.30 15.60 -33.39
N GLY A 137 -4.41 15.39 -32.66
CA GLY A 137 -5.78 15.55 -33.15
C GLY A 137 -6.36 16.95 -32.92
N ALA A 138 -5.67 17.82 -32.18
CA ALA A 138 -6.15 19.20 -31.95
C ALA A 138 -6.12 20.02 -33.25
N PRO A 139 -7.22 20.72 -33.62
CA PRO A 139 -7.20 21.59 -34.78
C PRO A 139 -6.18 22.72 -34.59
N ALA A 140 -5.41 23.00 -35.63
CA ALA A 140 -4.44 24.08 -35.60
C ALA A 140 -5.12 25.41 -35.20
N PRO A 141 -4.49 26.22 -34.31
CA PRO A 141 -5.07 27.50 -33.93
C PRO A 141 -5.35 28.36 -35.16
N ALA A 142 -6.58 28.82 -35.29
CA ALA A 142 -6.98 29.68 -36.40
C ALA A 142 -6.04 30.89 -36.47
N ARG A 143 -5.34 31.03 -37.60
CA ARG A 143 -4.48 32.19 -37.85
C ARG A 143 -5.38 33.43 -37.84
N LYS A 144 -5.21 34.33 -36.88
CA LYS A 144 -5.82 35.64 -36.91
C LYS A 144 -5.18 36.40 -38.08
N GLU A 145 -5.91 36.49 -39.17
CA GLU A 145 -5.57 37.48 -40.20
C GLU A 145 -5.93 38.85 -39.63
N GLY A 146 -4.92 39.73 -39.51
CA GLY A 146 -5.03 41.12 -39.12
C GLY A 146 -5.27 42.02 -40.32
#